data_4638ed78f6a938169349f5c6ebe74576
#
_entry.id   4638ed78f6a938169349f5c6ebe74576
#
_cell.length_a   1.000
_cell.length_b   1.000
_cell.length_c   1.000
_cell.angle_alpha   90.00
_cell.angle_beta   90.00
_cell.angle_gamma   90.00
#
_symmetry.space_group_name_H-M   'P 1'
#
loop_
_entity.id
_entity.type
_entity.pdbx_description
1 polymer ?
#
loop_
_entity_poly.entity_id
_entity_poly.type
_entity_poly.pdbx_seq_one_letter_code
_entity_poly.pdbx_strand_id
1 'polypeptide(L)'
;MTISSNGDLGPLDELRSTDPNFREDRKNISNVSLKEFLNLNIFSDIQHASETLPSKCESCCWSAICDGGGLVNRYSTKNKFNNPSIYCEGLKMFYSHVAKYLLENGFPLEEMQRNLKLQGVDLEKIA
;
A
#
# COMPACT_ATOMS: atom_id res chain seq x y z
N MET A 1 8.83 -6.22 9.36
CA MET A 1 9.88 -6.05 10.40
C MET A 1 11.22 -6.41 9.79
N THR A 2 12.23 -5.63 10.07
CA THR A 2 13.62 -5.88 9.66
C THR A 2 14.53 -5.98 10.86
N ILE A 3 15.59 -6.76 10.73
CA ILE A 3 16.67 -6.88 11.71
C ILE A 3 17.97 -6.58 10.97
N SER A 4 18.67 -5.54 11.42
CA SER A 4 19.96 -5.16 10.85
C SER A 4 21.09 -6.09 11.32
N SER A 5 22.23 -6.10 10.64
CA SER A 5 23.37 -6.96 10.98
C SER A 5 23.95 -6.72 12.40
N ASN A 6 23.73 -5.53 12.96
CA ASN A 6 24.10 -5.19 14.34
C ASN A 6 23.00 -5.50 15.37
N GLY A 7 21.89 -6.14 14.96
CA GLY A 7 20.77 -6.49 15.82
C GLY A 7 19.72 -5.40 16.00
N ASP A 8 19.84 -4.26 15.34
CA ASP A 8 18.82 -3.21 15.43
C ASP A 8 17.53 -3.64 14.73
N LEU A 9 16.43 -3.43 15.43
CA LEU A 9 15.08 -3.74 15.00
C LEU A 9 14.47 -2.52 14.30
N GLY A 10 13.72 -2.77 13.23
CA GLY A 10 13.03 -1.71 12.49
C GLY A 10 11.71 -2.19 11.88
N PRO A 11 10.85 -1.26 11.44
CA PRO A 11 9.64 -1.62 10.71
C PRO A 11 9.99 -2.23 9.34
N LEU A 12 9.56 -1.64 8.27
CA LEU A 12 9.96 -1.99 6.91
C LEU A 12 11.19 -1.16 6.51
N ASP A 13 12.12 -1.76 5.79
CA ASP A 13 13.37 -1.09 5.39
C ASP A 13 13.10 0.17 4.56
N GLU A 14 12.13 0.09 3.66
CA GLU A 14 11.74 1.22 2.82
C GLU A 14 11.23 2.41 3.65
N LEU A 15 10.52 2.17 4.75
CA LEU A 15 10.01 3.24 5.62
C LEU A 15 11.12 4.00 6.35
N ARG A 16 12.26 3.36 6.59
CA ARG A 16 13.41 4.00 7.25
C ARG A 16 13.97 5.19 6.47
N SER A 17 13.73 5.26 5.17
CA SER A 17 14.16 6.36 4.32
C SER A 17 13.12 7.48 4.19
N THR A 18 11.87 7.24 4.61
CA THR A 18 10.77 8.19 4.41
C THR A 18 10.64 9.23 5.52
N ASP A 19 10.92 8.84 6.78
CA ASP A 19 10.79 9.74 7.94
C ASP A 19 11.80 9.36 9.02
N PRO A 20 12.51 10.34 9.62
CA PRO A 20 13.43 10.11 10.75
C PRO A 20 12.81 9.33 11.91
N ASN A 21 11.51 9.53 12.19
CA ASN A 21 10.80 8.83 13.27
C ASN A 21 10.84 7.30 13.12
N PHE A 22 11.02 6.79 11.90
CA PHE A 22 11.20 5.36 11.68
C PHE A 22 12.62 4.87 12.03
N ARG A 23 13.53 5.77 12.44
CA ARG A 23 14.92 5.48 12.81
C ARG A 23 15.23 5.72 14.27
N GLU A 24 14.47 6.60 14.96
CA GLU A 24 14.88 7.17 16.24
C GLU A 24 14.78 6.20 17.42
N ASP A 25 13.83 5.27 17.42
CA ASP A 25 13.70 4.25 18.46
C ASP A 25 14.46 2.97 18.09
N ARG A 26 15.79 3.06 18.04
CA ARG A 26 16.63 1.90 17.78
C ARG A 26 16.54 0.90 18.93
N LYS A 27 15.55 0.05 18.88
CA LYS A 27 15.47 -1.12 19.73
C LYS A 27 16.39 -2.19 19.15
N ASN A 28 17.10 -2.91 20.02
CA ASN A 28 18.02 -3.97 19.62
C ASN A 28 17.53 -5.30 20.22
N ILE A 29 17.69 -6.38 19.48
CA ILE A 29 17.28 -7.73 19.93
C ILE A 29 17.95 -8.16 21.24
N SER A 30 19.06 -7.55 21.61
CA SER A 30 19.77 -7.83 22.87
C SER A 30 19.10 -7.24 24.11
N ASN A 31 18.23 -6.23 23.95
CA ASN A 31 17.64 -5.48 25.07
C ASN A 31 16.12 -5.32 25.01
N VAL A 32 15.47 -5.79 23.95
CA VAL A 32 14.02 -5.75 23.77
C VAL A 32 13.53 -7.07 23.24
N SER A 33 12.49 -7.65 23.86
CA SER A 33 11.86 -8.84 23.33
C SER A 33 11.08 -8.52 22.05
N LEU A 34 10.93 -9.52 21.17
CA LEU A 34 10.15 -9.38 19.95
C LEU A 34 8.70 -8.94 20.23
N LYS A 35 8.11 -9.44 21.31
CA LYS A 35 6.75 -9.09 21.72
C LYS A 35 6.64 -7.62 22.10
N GLU A 36 7.58 -7.09 22.87
CA GLU A 36 7.62 -5.67 23.24
C GLU A 36 7.81 -4.80 22.02
N PHE A 37 8.70 -5.21 21.11
CA PHE A 37 8.95 -4.48 19.87
C PHE A 37 7.71 -4.41 18.97
N LEU A 38 6.98 -5.52 18.77
CA LEU A 38 5.77 -5.56 17.96
C LEU A 38 4.59 -4.78 18.57
N ASN A 39 4.64 -4.50 19.87
CA ASN A 39 3.64 -3.68 20.56
C ASN A 39 3.92 -2.16 20.48
N LEU A 40 4.97 -1.74 19.79
CA LEU A 40 5.21 -0.31 19.57
C LEU A 40 4.14 0.28 18.65
N ASN A 41 3.74 1.52 18.94
CA ASN A 41 2.69 2.23 18.19
C ASN A 41 2.93 2.25 16.68
N ILE A 42 4.19 2.31 16.26
CA ILE A 42 4.56 2.30 14.84
C ILE A 42 4.10 1.03 14.11
N PHE A 43 4.13 -0.13 14.76
CA PHE A 43 3.63 -1.38 14.16
C PHE A 43 2.11 -1.39 14.09
N SER A 44 1.43 -0.87 15.11
CA SER A 44 -0.02 -0.68 15.09
C SER A 44 -0.44 0.22 13.93
N ASP A 45 0.26 1.33 13.72
CA ASP A 45 -0.01 2.27 12.63
C ASP A 45 0.22 1.63 11.24
N ILE A 46 1.30 0.85 11.10
CA ILE A 46 1.62 0.13 9.86
C ILE A 46 0.59 -0.97 9.61
N GLN A 47 0.22 -1.75 10.64
CA GLN A 47 -0.78 -2.79 10.53
C GLN A 47 -2.13 -2.20 10.14
N HIS A 48 -2.58 -1.17 10.84
CA HIS A 48 -3.82 -0.47 10.49
C HIS A 48 -3.79 0.04 9.05
N ALA A 49 -2.69 0.64 8.62
CA ALA A 49 -2.53 1.12 7.26
C ALA A 49 -2.50 0.00 6.21
N SER A 50 -2.06 -1.20 6.56
CA SER A 50 -2.10 -2.37 5.66
C SER A 50 -3.49 -2.98 5.54
N GLU A 51 -4.36 -2.77 6.52
CA GLU A 51 -5.72 -3.30 6.56
C GLU A 51 -6.78 -2.29 6.08
N THR A 52 -6.40 -1.02 5.91
CA THR A 52 -7.33 0.06 5.55
C THR A 52 -6.91 0.81 4.30
N LEU A 53 -7.88 1.06 3.43
CA LEU A 53 -7.67 1.93 2.27
C LEU A 53 -7.53 3.39 2.70
N PRO A 54 -6.68 4.19 2.02
CA PRO A 54 -6.74 5.63 2.13
C PRO A 54 -8.12 6.16 1.72
N SER A 55 -8.62 7.17 2.41
CA SER A 55 -9.96 7.73 2.16
C SER A 55 -10.21 8.11 0.70
N LYS A 56 -9.18 8.61 0.01
CA LYS A 56 -9.27 8.93 -1.42
C LYS A 56 -9.32 7.71 -2.34
N CYS A 57 -9.00 6.52 -1.83
CA CYS A 57 -8.98 5.27 -2.60
C CYS A 57 -10.26 4.46 -2.45
N GLU A 58 -11.13 4.78 -1.48
CA GLU A 58 -12.36 4.02 -1.20
C GLU A 58 -13.32 3.96 -2.39
N SER A 59 -13.43 5.06 -3.15
CA SER A 59 -14.27 5.15 -4.36
C SER A 59 -13.53 4.82 -5.66
N CYS A 60 -12.26 4.43 -5.60
CA CYS A 60 -11.46 4.15 -6.78
C CYS A 60 -11.82 2.78 -7.38
N CYS A 61 -12.07 2.74 -8.68
CA CYS A 61 -12.37 1.50 -9.39
C CYS A 61 -11.22 0.46 -9.34
N TRP A 62 -9.99 0.91 -9.15
CA TRP A 62 -8.81 0.06 -9.05
C TRP A 62 -8.48 -0.37 -7.61
N SER A 63 -9.28 0.03 -6.62
CA SER A 63 -8.98 -0.25 -5.19
C SER A 63 -8.78 -1.74 -4.91
N ALA A 64 -9.54 -2.61 -5.57
CA ALA A 64 -9.48 -4.06 -5.37
C ALA A 64 -8.13 -4.70 -5.75
N ILE A 65 -7.36 -4.07 -6.64
CA ILE A 65 -6.04 -4.57 -7.08
C ILE A 65 -4.89 -3.67 -6.67
N CYS A 66 -5.14 -2.37 -6.50
CA CYS A 66 -4.14 -1.39 -6.13
C CYS A 66 -3.91 -1.32 -4.62
N ASP A 67 -4.96 -1.54 -3.83
CA ASP A 67 -4.96 -1.45 -2.36
C ASP A 67 -4.31 -0.17 -1.82
N GLY A 68 -4.48 0.94 -2.54
CA GLY A 68 -3.86 2.23 -2.22
C GLY A 68 -2.38 2.33 -2.58
N GLY A 69 -1.78 1.27 -3.10
CA GLY A 69 -0.36 1.15 -3.41
C GLY A 69 0.51 0.83 -2.20
N GLY A 70 1.81 0.67 -2.43
CA GLY A 70 2.76 0.33 -1.37
C GLY A 70 2.79 1.35 -0.24
N LEU A 71 2.90 0.89 1.02
CA LEU A 71 2.85 1.73 2.22
C LEU A 71 3.87 2.86 2.21
N VAL A 72 5.10 2.58 1.79
CA VAL A 72 6.17 3.58 1.68
C VAL A 72 5.79 4.74 0.75
N ASN A 73 5.04 4.45 -0.32
CA ASN A 73 4.62 5.41 -1.32
C ASN A 73 3.35 6.19 -0.91
N ARG A 74 2.73 5.81 0.20
CA ARG A 74 1.54 6.46 0.79
C ARG A 74 1.91 7.40 1.94
N TYR A 75 3.09 7.23 2.54
CA TYR A 75 3.45 7.95 3.76
C TYR A 75 3.72 9.44 3.51
N SER A 76 3.16 10.27 4.39
CA SER A 76 3.55 11.68 4.53
C SER A 76 3.56 12.07 6.01
N THR A 77 4.38 13.06 6.39
CA THR A 77 4.43 13.56 7.77
C THR A 77 3.09 14.13 8.23
N LYS A 78 2.31 14.71 7.31
CA LYS A 78 1.01 15.34 7.60
C LYS A 78 -0.12 14.33 7.80
N ASN A 79 -0.28 13.39 6.87
CA ASN A 79 -1.44 12.49 6.84
C ASN A 79 -1.05 11.04 7.13
N LYS A 80 0.21 10.79 7.54
CA LYS A 80 0.75 9.44 7.73
C LYS A 80 0.50 8.58 6.48
N PHE A 81 -0.16 7.44 6.63
CA PHE A 81 -0.47 6.51 5.55
C PHE A 81 -1.81 6.78 4.85
N ASN A 82 -2.58 7.78 5.30
CA ASN A 82 -3.88 8.10 4.69
C ASN A 82 -3.73 8.99 3.44
N ASN A 83 -2.95 8.51 2.48
CA ASN A 83 -2.77 9.12 1.17
C ASN A 83 -2.80 8.03 0.09
N PRO A 84 -3.24 8.33 -1.13
CA PRO A 84 -2.95 7.45 -2.26
C PRO A 84 -1.42 7.41 -2.50
N SER A 85 -0.96 6.35 -3.13
CA SER A 85 0.44 6.27 -3.57
C SER A 85 0.84 7.50 -4.39
N ILE A 86 2.09 7.96 -4.24
CA ILE A 86 2.67 8.99 -5.11
C ILE A 86 2.67 8.58 -6.60
N TYR A 87 2.58 7.29 -6.88
CA TYR A 87 2.48 6.73 -8.23
C TYR A 87 1.04 6.48 -8.68
N CYS A 88 0.03 7.03 -7.98
CA CYS A 88 -1.39 6.74 -8.22
C CYS A 88 -1.80 6.86 -9.69
N GLU A 89 -1.44 7.94 -10.36
CA GLU A 89 -1.82 8.16 -11.77
C GLU A 89 -1.11 7.15 -12.71
N GLY A 90 0.17 6.88 -12.49
CA GLY A 90 0.90 5.87 -13.25
C GLY A 90 0.34 4.46 -13.05
N LEU A 91 -0.06 4.11 -11.82
CA LEU A 91 -0.69 2.83 -11.52
C LEU A 91 -2.07 2.69 -12.22
N LYS A 92 -2.88 3.74 -12.22
CA LYS A 92 -4.14 3.76 -12.97
C LYS A 92 -3.92 3.53 -14.46
N MET A 93 -2.96 4.24 -15.06
CA MET A 93 -2.62 4.06 -16.47
C MET A 93 -2.16 2.62 -16.76
N PHE A 94 -1.31 2.07 -15.89
CA PHE A 94 -0.82 0.70 -16.01
C PHE A 94 -1.97 -0.32 -15.95
N TYR A 95 -2.85 -0.21 -14.95
CA TYR A 95 -3.98 -1.12 -14.80
C TYR A 95 -4.98 -0.99 -15.96
N SER A 96 -5.23 0.22 -16.45
CA SER A 96 -6.07 0.45 -17.63
C SER A 96 -5.49 -0.23 -18.87
N HIS A 97 -4.18 -0.11 -19.08
CA HIS A 97 -3.50 -0.77 -20.19
C HIS A 97 -3.59 -2.31 -20.08
N VAL A 98 -3.35 -2.86 -18.91
CA VAL A 98 -3.46 -4.31 -18.66
C VAL A 98 -4.89 -4.79 -18.87
N ALA A 99 -5.88 -4.07 -18.37
CA ALA A 99 -7.29 -4.42 -18.55
C ALA A 99 -7.68 -4.43 -20.04
N LYS A 100 -7.27 -3.41 -20.78
CA LYS A 100 -7.49 -3.34 -22.24
C LYS A 100 -6.85 -4.53 -22.95
N TYR A 101 -5.59 -4.81 -22.67
CA TYR A 101 -4.88 -5.94 -23.24
C TYR A 101 -5.59 -7.28 -22.99
N LEU A 102 -6.05 -7.50 -21.76
CA LEU A 102 -6.77 -8.71 -21.39
C LEU A 102 -8.09 -8.85 -22.16
N LEU A 103 -8.87 -7.77 -22.29
CA LEU A 103 -10.12 -7.76 -23.03
C LEU A 103 -9.90 -8.03 -24.52
N GLU A 104 -8.90 -7.42 -25.13
CA GLU A 104 -8.52 -7.64 -26.54
C GLU A 104 -8.05 -9.09 -26.81
N ASN A 105 -7.56 -9.78 -25.77
CA ASN A 105 -7.15 -11.19 -25.84
C ASN A 105 -8.21 -12.17 -25.31
N GLY A 106 -9.47 -11.74 -25.21
CA GLY A 106 -10.61 -12.62 -24.95
C GLY A 106 -10.91 -12.88 -23.47
N PHE A 107 -10.35 -12.10 -22.54
CA PHE A 107 -10.74 -12.19 -21.13
C PHE A 107 -12.20 -11.72 -20.97
N PRO A 108 -13.07 -12.49 -20.26
CA PRO A 108 -14.47 -12.14 -20.15
C PRO A 108 -14.72 -10.81 -19.45
N LEU A 109 -15.42 -9.89 -20.11
CA LEU A 109 -15.75 -8.57 -19.58
C LEU A 109 -16.50 -8.65 -18.24
N GLU A 110 -17.47 -9.56 -18.13
CA GLU A 110 -18.27 -9.74 -16.91
C GLU A 110 -17.42 -10.18 -15.72
N GLU A 111 -16.41 -11.01 -15.97
CA GLU A 111 -15.48 -11.45 -14.95
C GLU A 111 -14.57 -10.29 -14.48
N MET A 112 -14.10 -9.48 -15.42
CA MET A 112 -13.32 -8.29 -15.10
C MET A 112 -14.14 -7.28 -14.28
N GLN A 113 -15.38 -7.01 -14.68
CA GLN A 113 -16.27 -6.10 -13.96
C GLN A 113 -16.53 -6.58 -12.53
N ARG A 114 -16.73 -7.88 -12.34
CA ARG A 114 -16.95 -8.49 -11.03
C ARG A 114 -15.72 -8.36 -10.13
N ASN A 115 -14.53 -8.66 -10.66
CA ASN A 115 -13.29 -8.65 -9.91
C ASN A 115 -12.84 -7.24 -9.52
N LEU A 116 -13.08 -6.27 -10.37
CA LEU A 116 -12.73 -4.87 -10.14
C LEU A 116 -13.84 -4.09 -9.43
N LYS A 117 -14.97 -4.73 -9.09
CA LYS A 117 -16.16 -4.06 -8.54
C LYS A 117 -16.65 -2.89 -9.41
N LEU A 118 -16.46 -3.00 -10.73
CA LEU A 118 -16.77 -1.99 -11.73
C LEU A 118 -18.25 -2.01 -12.16
N GLN A 119 -19.19 -2.38 -11.29
CA GLN A 119 -20.62 -2.38 -11.63
C GLN A 119 -21.04 -0.98 -12.08
N GLY A 120 -21.43 -0.87 -13.35
CA GLY A 120 -21.91 0.40 -13.94
C GLY A 120 -20.81 1.34 -14.44
N VAL A 121 -19.56 0.95 -14.43
CA VAL A 121 -18.46 1.73 -15.02
C VAL A 121 -18.30 1.36 -16.50
N ASP A 122 -18.32 2.38 -17.35
CA ASP A 122 -18.06 2.26 -18.79
C ASP A 122 -16.54 2.06 -19.00
N LEU A 123 -16.13 0.83 -19.29
CA LEU A 123 -14.72 0.49 -19.47
C LEU A 123 -14.12 1.14 -20.73
N GLU A 124 -14.94 1.56 -21.70
CA GLU A 124 -14.46 2.30 -22.88
C GLU A 124 -13.87 3.66 -22.51
N LYS A 125 -14.27 4.22 -21.35
CA LYS A 125 -13.73 5.49 -20.82
C LYS A 125 -12.49 5.33 -19.94
N ILE A 126 -12.13 4.09 -19.60
CA ILE A 126 -10.96 3.77 -18.75
C ILE A 126 -9.76 3.36 -19.62
N ALA A 127 -10.00 2.96 -20.86
CA ALA A 127 -8.99 2.49 -21.80
C ALA A 127 -8.31 3.65 -22.56
#